data_4f7cc27efdd6d33cf502a9618dc2cd03
#
_entry.id   4f7cc27efdd6d33cf502a9618dc2cd03
#
_cell.length_a   1.000
_cell.length_b   1.000
_cell.length_c   1.000
_cell.angle_alpha   90.00
_cell.angle_beta   90.00
_cell.angle_gamma   90.00
#
_symmetry.space_group_name_H-M   'P 1'
#
loop_
_entity.id
_entity.type
_entity.pdbx_description
1 polymer ?
#
loop_
_entity_poly.entity_id
_entity_poly.type
_entity_poly.pdbx_seq_one_letter_code
_entity_poly.pdbx_strand_id
1 'polypeptide(L)'
;TAGQNVLPTVGDAALLNGLMTNLISNTLSADPGACITLRCEPGLFCYRDNGPGLPPDAKALLTDGCWSARLLYAGGLGLPLIAAYTKAMGWTLAVGPGPGTELCFTLPPAPPLDDLMLESPVERMAERQTRRLALRRELAVLQAQELL
;
A
#
# COMPACT_ATOMS: atom_id res chain seq x y z
N THR A 1 -10.59 -20.11 -14.51
CA THR A 1 -11.53 -19.82 -13.40
C THR A 1 -10.69 -19.44 -12.18
N ALA A 2 -10.37 -18.17 -12.04
CA ALA A 2 -9.71 -17.67 -10.84
C ALA A 2 -10.72 -17.79 -9.69
N GLY A 3 -10.53 -18.76 -8.82
CA GLY A 3 -11.25 -18.84 -7.56
C GLY A 3 -11.01 -17.54 -6.80
N GLN A 4 -12.06 -16.86 -6.41
CA GLN A 4 -11.97 -15.72 -5.50
C GLN A 4 -11.60 -16.27 -4.11
N ASN A 5 -10.30 -16.46 -3.88
CA ASN A 5 -9.80 -16.70 -2.53
C ASN A 5 -9.90 -15.39 -1.76
N VAL A 6 -11.02 -15.20 -1.08
CA VAL A 6 -11.17 -14.11 -0.11
C VAL A 6 -10.31 -14.48 1.09
N LEU A 7 -9.24 -13.72 1.33
CA LEU A 7 -8.39 -13.87 2.49
C LEU A 7 -8.87 -12.87 3.55
N PRO A 8 -9.58 -13.32 4.58
CA PRO A 8 -10.01 -12.41 5.64
C PRO A 8 -8.78 -11.92 6.43
N THR A 9 -8.74 -10.63 6.70
CA THR A 9 -7.71 -10.01 7.53
C THR A 9 -8.31 -8.88 8.35
N VAL A 10 -7.64 -8.52 9.43
CA VAL A 10 -7.99 -7.35 10.23
C VAL A 10 -7.29 -6.13 9.66
N GLY A 11 -8.05 -5.10 9.30
CA GLY A 11 -7.52 -3.86 8.80
C GLY A 11 -8.62 -2.84 8.51
N ASP A 12 -8.25 -1.57 8.54
CA ASP A 12 -9.11 -0.48 8.14
C ASP A 12 -9.03 -0.29 6.62
N ALA A 13 -10.17 -0.28 5.96
CA ALA A 13 -10.24 -0.17 4.51
C ALA A 13 -9.75 1.20 4.00
N ALA A 14 -9.94 2.27 4.77
CA ALA A 14 -9.45 3.60 4.38
C ALA A 14 -7.92 3.69 4.51
N LEU A 15 -7.36 3.12 5.58
CA LEU A 15 -5.91 3.03 5.77
C LEU A 15 -5.25 2.16 4.70
N LEU A 16 -5.87 1.02 4.35
CA LEU A 16 -5.37 0.17 3.26
C LEU A 16 -5.40 0.90 1.92
N ASN A 17 -6.46 1.65 1.63
CA ASN A 17 -6.53 2.45 0.41
C ASN A 17 -5.43 3.52 0.39
N GLY A 18 -5.21 4.22 1.49
CA GLY A 18 -4.12 5.19 1.63
C GLY A 18 -2.74 4.56 1.44
N LEU A 19 -2.50 3.38 2.04
CA LEU A 19 -1.29 2.60 1.86
C LEU A 19 -1.06 2.26 0.38
N MET A 20 -2.05 1.68 -0.29
CA MET A 20 -1.96 1.29 -1.70
C MET A 20 -1.76 2.47 -2.63
N THR A 21 -2.46 3.57 -2.40
CA THR A 21 -2.30 4.80 -3.19
C THR A 21 -0.87 5.33 -3.09
N ASN A 22 -0.30 5.38 -1.88
CA ASN A 22 1.07 5.84 -1.69
C ASN A 22 2.11 4.90 -2.32
N LEU A 23 1.93 3.58 -2.23
CA LEU A 23 2.80 2.61 -2.87
C LEU A 23 2.81 2.77 -4.39
N ILE A 24 1.63 2.78 -5.01
CA ILE A 24 1.46 2.89 -6.46
C ILE A 24 1.99 4.25 -6.95
N SER A 25 1.63 5.33 -6.27
CA SER A 25 2.06 6.69 -6.61
C SER A 25 3.59 6.82 -6.56
N ASN A 26 4.24 6.29 -5.53
CA ASN A 26 5.70 6.30 -5.42
C ASN A 26 6.37 5.55 -6.58
N THR A 27 5.85 4.37 -6.93
CA THR A 27 6.38 3.57 -8.04
C THR A 27 6.22 4.30 -9.37
N LEU A 28 5.02 4.78 -9.68
CA LEU A 28 4.74 5.45 -10.96
C LEU A 28 5.45 6.81 -11.08
N SER A 29 5.70 7.50 -9.98
CA SER A 29 6.50 8.74 -9.98
C SER A 29 7.98 8.48 -10.24
N ALA A 30 8.50 7.33 -9.80
CA ALA A 30 9.88 6.94 -10.03
C ALA A 30 10.09 6.33 -11.43
N ASP A 31 9.14 5.55 -11.91
CA ASP A 31 9.11 4.93 -13.23
C ASP A 31 7.67 4.71 -13.71
N PRO A 32 7.15 5.56 -14.61
CA PRO A 32 5.80 5.41 -15.16
C PRO A 32 5.55 4.10 -15.91
N GLY A 33 6.61 3.43 -16.36
CA GLY A 33 6.56 2.13 -17.04
C GLY A 33 6.72 0.92 -16.13
N ALA A 34 6.84 1.13 -14.82
CA ALA A 34 7.07 0.05 -13.88
C ALA A 34 5.92 -0.98 -13.83
N CYS A 35 6.30 -2.24 -13.72
CA CYS A 35 5.36 -3.33 -13.44
C CYS A 35 5.22 -3.54 -11.93
N ILE A 36 3.97 -3.55 -11.47
CA ILE A 36 3.62 -3.79 -10.06
C ILE A 36 3.04 -5.18 -9.93
N THR A 37 3.56 -5.93 -8.98
CA THR A 37 3.08 -7.27 -8.62
C THR A 37 2.58 -7.27 -7.18
N LEU A 38 1.38 -7.78 -6.97
CA LEU A 38 0.79 -7.97 -5.64
C LEU A 38 0.67 -9.47 -5.37
N ARG A 39 1.15 -9.90 -4.22
CA ARG A 39 1.00 -11.28 -3.73
C ARG A 39 0.27 -11.24 -2.40
N CYS A 40 -0.83 -11.98 -2.33
CA CYS A 40 -1.65 -12.09 -1.13
C CYS A 40 -1.70 -13.55 -0.70
N GLU A 41 -1.34 -13.83 0.54
CA GLU A 41 -1.42 -15.11 1.19
C GLU A 41 -2.06 -14.93 2.58
N PRO A 42 -2.54 -15.98 3.23
CA PRO A 42 -3.04 -15.88 4.60
C PRO A 42 -2.01 -15.22 5.52
N GLY A 43 -2.35 -14.08 6.11
CA GLY A 43 -1.46 -13.34 7.01
C GLY A 43 -0.29 -12.60 6.34
N LEU A 44 -0.22 -12.59 5.00
CA LEU A 44 0.88 -11.95 4.28
C LEU A 44 0.37 -11.20 3.05
N PHE A 45 0.79 -9.96 2.90
CA PHE A 45 0.61 -9.16 1.70
C PHE A 45 1.97 -8.63 1.25
N CYS A 46 2.37 -8.90 0.01
CA CYS A 46 3.62 -8.40 -0.55
C CYS A 46 3.33 -7.53 -1.79
N TYR A 47 3.92 -6.34 -1.79
CA TYR A 47 3.99 -5.41 -2.90
C TYR A 47 5.38 -5.46 -3.50
N ARG A 48 5.49 -5.57 -4.81
CA ARG A 48 6.77 -5.55 -5.53
C ARG A 48 6.64 -4.74 -6.81
N ASP A 49 7.65 -3.92 -7.09
CA ASP A 49 7.84 -3.29 -8.40
C ASP A 49 9.21 -3.63 -9.00
N ASN A 50 9.37 -3.34 -10.27
CA ASN A 50 10.63 -3.48 -11.00
C ASN A 50 11.33 -2.14 -11.24
N GLY A 51 10.97 -1.11 -10.49
CA GLY A 51 11.56 0.22 -10.55
C GLY A 51 12.97 0.29 -9.95
N PRO A 52 13.48 1.50 -9.68
CA PRO A 52 14.86 1.71 -9.20
C PRO A 52 15.08 1.24 -7.75
N GLY A 53 14.03 0.83 -7.05
CA GLY A 53 14.09 0.41 -5.66
C GLY A 53 14.14 1.58 -4.67
N LEU A 54 14.20 1.23 -3.39
CA LEU A 54 14.23 2.21 -2.32
C LEU A 54 15.67 2.66 -2.01
N PRO A 55 15.90 3.97 -1.84
CA PRO A 55 17.17 4.46 -1.31
C PRO A 55 17.49 3.86 0.07
N PRO A 56 18.78 3.74 0.45
CA PRO A 56 19.17 3.19 1.75
C PRO A 56 18.50 3.87 2.95
N ASP A 57 18.39 5.19 2.91
CA ASP A 57 17.73 5.98 3.97
C ASP A 57 16.23 5.67 4.08
N ALA A 58 15.57 5.41 2.95
CA ALA A 58 14.17 5.02 2.91
C ALA A 58 13.96 3.60 3.46
N LYS A 59 14.89 2.68 3.21
CA LYS A 59 14.88 1.35 3.81
C LYS A 59 14.99 1.43 5.33
N ALA A 60 15.95 2.20 5.84
CA ALA A 60 16.13 2.42 7.28
C ALA A 60 14.88 3.02 7.93
N LEU A 61 14.25 3.99 7.26
CA LEU A 61 12.99 4.57 7.73
C LEU A 61 11.89 3.53 7.91
N LEU A 62 11.69 2.70 6.91
CA LEU A 62 10.60 1.71 6.91
C LEU A 62 10.87 0.56 7.89
N THR A 63 12.15 0.23 8.13
CA THR A 63 12.56 -0.86 9.02
C THR A 63 12.65 -0.41 10.48
N ASP A 64 13.30 0.72 10.74
CA ASP A 64 13.69 1.14 12.07
C ASP A 64 12.84 2.31 12.60
N GLY A 65 11.98 2.88 11.78
CA GLY A 65 11.19 4.06 12.10
C GLY A 65 12.03 5.33 12.30
N CYS A 66 13.28 5.31 11.86
CA CYS A 66 14.19 6.45 11.98
C CYS A 66 13.88 7.51 10.91
N TRP A 67 13.29 8.61 11.32
CA TRP A 67 12.95 9.74 10.47
C TRP A 67 14.12 10.71 10.39
N SER A 68 14.74 10.82 9.22
CA SER A 68 15.63 11.95 8.98
C SER A 68 14.85 13.09 8.33
N ALA A 69 15.14 14.33 8.73
CA ALA A 69 14.56 15.51 8.11
C ALA A 69 14.83 15.55 6.58
N ARG A 70 15.93 14.97 6.13
CA ARG A 70 16.28 14.82 4.72
C ARG A 70 15.26 14.02 3.92
N LEU A 71 14.73 12.94 4.48
CA LEU A 71 13.72 12.08 3.83
C LEU A 71 12.39 12.81 3.66
N LEU A 72 12.00 13.62 4.62
CA LEU A 72 10.80 14.47 4.53
C LEU A 72 10.89 15.49 3.40
N TYR A 73 12.08 16.02 3.15
CA TYR A 73 12.29 17.03 2.10
C TYR A 73 12.56 16.43 0.71
N ALA A 74 13.19 15.27 0.63
CA ALA A 74 13.61 14.68 -0.65
C ALA A 74 12.61 13.69 -1.25
N GLY A 75 11.80 13.03 -0.44
CA GLY A 75 10.89 11.95 -0.86
C GLY A 75 9.41 12.24 -0.64
N GLY A 76 9.06 13.42 -0.17
CA GLY A 76 7.66 13.73 0.19
C GLY A 76 7.14 12.90 1.37
N LEU A 77 5.84 12.97 1.61
CA LEU A 77 5.17 12.31 2.74
C LEU A 77 4.80 10.84 2.49
N GLY A 78 5.03 10.31 1.27
CA GLY A 78 4.54 8.97 0.88
C GLY A 78 5.08 7.83 1.74
N LEU A 79 6.41 7.74 1.90
CA LEU A 79 7.03 6.69 2.72
C LEU A 79 6.67 6.79 4.21
N PRO A 80 6.69 7.98 4.81
CA PRO A 80 6.16 8.21 6.14
C PRO A 80 4.72 7.73 6.33
N LEU A 81 3.85 8.01 5.39
CA LEU A 81 2.45 7.57 5.43
C LEU A 81 2.33 6.05 5.33
N ILE A 82 3.13 5.38 4.49
CA ILE A 82 3.18 3.92 4.42
C ILE A 82 3.49 3.33 5.80
N ALA A 83 4.53 3.83 6.48
CA ALA A 83 4.89 3.37 7.82
C ALA A 83 3.78 3.65 8.86
N ALA A 84 3.18 4.84 8.80
CA ALA A 84 2.09 5.23 9.70
C ALA A 84 0.84 4.36 9.51
N TYR A 85 0.42 4.13 8.28
CA TYR A 85 -0.74 3.27 7.97
C TYR A 85 -0.51 1.83 8.39
N THR A 86 0.68 1.29 8.12
CA THR A 86 1.08 -0.06 8.54
C THR A 86 0.98 -0.21 10.05
N LYS A 87 1.55 0.74 10.80
CA LYS A 87 1.50 0.75 12.27
C LYS A 87 0.08 0.90 12.79
N ALA A 88 -0.72 1.78 12.20
CA ALA A 88 -2.11 2.01 12.60
C ALA A 88 -3.00 0.77 12.41
N MET A 89 -2.71 -0.04 11.39
CA MET A 89 -3.39 -1.32 11.17
C MET A 89 -2.85 -2.47 12.04
N GLY A 90 -1.82 -2.25 12.84
CA GLY A 90 -1.16 -3.29 13.61
C GLY A 90 -0.39 -4.30 12.74
N TRP A 91 -0.06 -3.92 11.51
CA TRP A 91 0.73 -4.74 10.60
C TRP A 91 2.23 -4.54 10.86
N THR A 92 3.03 -5.52 10.49
CA THR A 92 4.49 -5.38 10.46
C THR A 92 4.98 -5.33 9.02
N LEU A 93 6.03 -4.54 8.78
CA LEU A 93 6.60 -4.31 7.47
C LEU A 93 8.03 -4.84 7.41
N ALA A 94 8.34 -5.61 6.38
CA ALA A 94 9.69 -6.01 6.03
C ALA A 94 10.03 -5.51 4.62
N VAL A 95 11.25 -5.05 4.42
CA VAL A 95 11.79 -4.62 3.12
C VAL A 95 12.60 -5.75 2.52
N GLY A 96 12.20 -6.20 1.33
CA GLY A 96 12.88 -7.27 0.61
C GLY A 96 14.20 -6.83 -0.03
N PRO A 97 15.07 -7.78 -0.39
CA PRO A 97 16.40 -7.53 -0.94
C PRO A 97 16.43 -7.28 -2.45
N GLY A 98 15.30 -7.34 -3.13
CA GLY A 98 15.20 -7.34 -4.60
C GLY A 98 15.76 -6.10 -5.32
N PRO A 99 15.96 -6.17 -6.64
CA PRO A 99 16.39 -5.02 -7.47
C PRO A 99 15.19 -4.14 -7.62
N GLY A 100 14.24 -3.86 -7.22
CA GLY A 100 13.10 -2.95 -7.22
C GLY A 100 12.68 -2.70 -5.78
N THR A 101 11.49 -2.16 -5.64
CA THR A 101 10.88 -2.06 -4.31
C THR A 101 10.17 -3.37 -3.98
N GLU A 102 10.51 -3.99 -2.87
CA GLU A 102 9.77 -5.13 -2.35
C GLU A 102 9.43 -4.87 -0.88
N LEU A 103 8.13 -4.82 -0.58
CA LEU A 103 7.59 -4.56 0.75
C LEU A 103 6.62 -5.68 1.11
N CYS A 104 6.92 -6.40 2.19
CA CYS A 104 6.08 -7.47 2.70
C CYS A 104 5.46 -7.07 4.05
N PHE A 105 4.15 -7.16 4.11
CA PHE A 105 3.35 -6.80 5.28
C PHE A 105 2.81 -8.08 5.90
N THR A 106 3.16 -8.33 7.17
CA THR A 106 2.55 -9.40 7.95
C THR A 106 1.31 -8.84 8.64
N LEU A 107 0.20 -9.53 8.44
CA LEU A 107 -1.11 -9.13 8.92
C LEU A 107 -1.47 -9.92 10.18
N PRO A 108 -2.14 -9.30 11.16
CA PRO A 108 -2.66 -10.03 12.31
C PRO A 108 -3.66 -11.11 11.86
N PRO A 109 -3.78 -12.21 12.61
CA PRO A 109 -4.73 -13.26 12.29
C PRO A 109 -6.17 -12.69 12.27
N ALA A 110 -6.93 -13.13 11.28
CA ALA A 110 -8.35 -12.77 11.21
C ALA A 110 -9.12 -13.46 12.36
N PRO A 111 -10.11 -12.78 12.96
CA PRO A 111 -11.03 -13.42 13.87
C PRO A 111 -11.83 -14.52 13.15
N PRO A 112 -12.42 -15.50 13.88
CA PRO A 112 -13.30 -16.48 13.29
C PRO A 112 -14.39 -15.83 12.45
N LEU A 113 -14.72 -16.44 11.32
CA LEU A 113 -15.73 -15.93 10.38
C LEU A 113 -17.12 -15.72 11.02
N ASP A 114 -17.42 -16.48 12.06
CA ASP A 114 -18.70 -16.40 12.80
C ASP A 114 -18.87 -15.08 13.57
N ASP A 115 -17.76 -14.41 13.89
CA ASP A 115 -17.76 -13.12 14.59
C ASP A 115 -17.73 -11.92 13.65
N LEU A 116 -17.66 -12.14 12.33
CA LEU A 116 -17.59 -11.07 11.34
C LEU A 116 -18.99 -10.64 10.91
N MET A 117 -19.38 -9.43 11.26
CA MET A 117 -20.50 -8.76 10.60
C MET A 117 -20.10 -8.47 9.14
N LEU A 118 -20.64 -9.25 8.22
CA LEU A 118 -20.46 -9.02 6.79
C LEU A 118 -21.32 -7.82 6.37
N GLU A 119 -20.67 -6.76 5.90
CA GLU A 119 -21.36 -5.64 5.25
C GLU A 119 -22.24 -6.12 4.09
N SER A 120 -23.36 -5.45 3.87
CA SER A 120 -24.28 -5.81 2.79
C SER A 120 -23.58 -5.66 1.41
N PRO A 121 -23.97 -6.45 0.41
CA PRO A 121 -23.42 -6.30 -0.95
C PRO A 121 -23.58 -4.89 -1.53
N VAL A 122 -24.66 -4.19 -1.14
CA VAL A 122 -24.95 -2.82 -1.60
C VAL A 122 -23.97 -1.81 -1.02
N GLU A 123 -23.67 -1.91 0.29
CA GLU A 123 -22.68 -1.06 0.96
C GLU A 123 -21.30 -1.25 0.37
N ARG A 124 -20.90 -2.51 0.11
CA ARG A 124 -19.63 -2.82 -0.56
C ARG A 124 -19.53 -2.27 -1.99
N MET A 125 -20.63 -2.24 -2.74
CA MET A 125 -20.64 -1.65 -4.09
C MET A 125 -20.49 -0.13 -4.04
N ALA A 126 -21.20 0.56 -3.15
CA ALA A 126 -21.11 2.00 -2.96
C ALA A 126 -19.68 2.41 -2.54
N GLU A 127 -19.09 1.68 -1.60
CA GLU A 127 -17.73 1.91 -1.14
C GLU A 127 -16.68 1.70 -2.24
N ARG A 128 -16.80 0.63 -3.02
CA ARG A 128 -15.93 0.36 -4.18
C ARG A 128 -16.01 1.49 -5.22
N GLN A 129 -17.19 2.03 -5.45
CA GLN A 129 -17.39 3.11 -6.42
C GLN A 129 -16.75 4.42 -5.93
N THR A 130 -16.89 4.73 -4.65
CA THR A 130 -16.26 5.90 -4.01
C THR A 130 -14.73 5.79 -4.05
N ARG A 131 -14.17 4.62 -3.71
CA ARG A 131 -12.72 4.36 -3.78
C ARG A 131 -12.16 4.49 -5.20
N ARG A 132 -12.89 3.95 -6.19
CA ARG A 132 -12.49 4.05 -7.60
C ARG A 132 -12.47 5.50 -8.10
N LEU A 133 -13.39 6.33 -7.64
CA LEU A 133 -13.42 7.75 -7.96
C LEU A 133 -12.30 8.53 -7.27
N ALA A 134 -11.98 8.22 -6.01
CA ALA A 134 -10.88 8.84 -5.28
C ALA A 134 -9.54 8.52 -5.97
N LEU A 135 -9.28 7.24 -6.28
CA LEU A 135 -8.06 6.82 -6.97
C LEU A 135 -7.89 7.49 -8.35
N ARG A 136 -9.00 7.61 -9.11
CA ARG A 136 -8.98 8.32 -10.40
C ARG A 136 -8.65 9.81 -10.25
N ARG A 137 -9.14 10.46 -9.20
CA ARG A 137 -8.84 11.87 -8.94
C ARG A 137 -7.37 12.08 -8.60
N GLU A 138 -6.80 11.22 -7.77
CA GLU A 138 -5.38 11.30 -7.40
C GLU A 138 -4.46 11.02 -8.57
N LEU A 139 -4.77 10.01 -9.39
CA LEU A 139 -4.02 9.73 -10.62
C LEU A 139 -4.12 10.89 -11.62
N ALA A 140 -5.28 11.53 -11.74
CA ALA A 140 -5.44 12.69 -12.62
C ALA A 140 -4.63 13.91 -12.14
N VAL A 141 -4.48 14.10 -10.83
CA VAL A 141 -3.63 15.17 -10.27
C VAL A 141 -2.15 14.91 -10.58
N LEU A 142 -1.70 13.67 -10.46
CA LEU A 142 -0.32 13.29 -10.79
C LEU A 142 -0.02 13.50 -12.28
N GLN A 143 -0.93 13.10 -13.17
CA GLN A 143 -0.80 13.33 -14.61
C GLN A 143 -0.82 14.82 -14.99
N ALA A 144 -1.56 15.66 -14.26
CA ALA A 144 -1.57 17.10 -14.50
C ALA A 144 -0.27 17.80 -14.04
N GLN A 145 0.43 17.24 -13.05
CA GLN A 145 1.73 17.76 -12.58
C GLN A 145 2.87 17.44 -13.54
N GLU A 146 2.77 16.40 -14.34
CA GLU A 146 3.76 16.06 -15.37
C GLU A 146 3.65 16.95 -16.62
N LEU A 147 2.58 17.71 -16.77
CA LEU A 147 2.33 18.61 -17.93
C LEU A 147 2.73 20.07 -17.67
N LEU A 148 3.26 20.39 -16.49
CA LEU A 148 3.77 21.71 -16.10
C LEU A 148 5.28 21.72 -15.94
#